data_e723026cf6251cecbff039edd91e3dac
#
_entry.id   e723026cf6251cecbff039edd91e3dac
#
_cell.length_a   1.000
_cell.length_b   1.000
_cell.length_c   1.000
_cell.angle_alpha   90.00
_cell.angle_beta   90.00
_cell.angle_gamma   90.00
#
_symmetry.space_group_name_H-M   'P 1'
#
loop_
_entity.id
_entity.type
_entity.pdbx_description
1 polymer ?
#
loop_
_entity_poly.entity_id
_entity_poly.type
_entity_poly.pdbx_seq_one_letter_code
_entity_poly.pdbx_strand_id
1 'polypeptide(L)'
;MKQTVLCLTVLLLLSGTAFAQRGLNCNAVFRGKVVPPQRMVTTEVRGGGMATYKLDYYKGVTFQVDTATALKVAALVAADTGAARSVQTEMTGELMTYALVELKPDGRIKRYLCYQARPSGPIWKVTLLYLEGIATLEDLNSMFAKQETKEK
;
A
#
# COMPACT_ATOMS: atom_id res chain seq x y z
N MET A 1 27.62 -34.04 3.78
CA MET A 1 26.26 -34.10 3.21
C MET A 1 25.16 -33.59 4.14
N LYS A 2 25.21 -33.82 5.44
CA LYS A 2 24.16 -33.33 6.38
C LYS A 2 24.16 -31.80 6.56
N GLN A 3 25.30 -31.13 6.45
CA GLN A 3 25.39 -29.66 6.61
C GLN A 3 24.89 -28.89 5.38
N THR A 4 25.00 -29.42 4.19
CA THR A 4 24.51 -28.80 2.95
C THR A 4 22.98 -28.81 2.85
N VAL A 5 22.33 -29.83 3.37
CA VAL A 5 20.87 -29.94 3.42
C VAL A 5 20.27 -28.94 4.42
N LEU A 6 20.95 -28.71 5.54
CA LEU A 6 20.50 -27.76 6.56
C LEU A 6 20.57 -26.31 6.08
N CYS A 7 21.60 -25.93 5.34
CA CYS A 7 21.71 -24.60 4.74
C CYS A 7 20.64 -24.33 3.68
N LEU A 8 20.27 -25.34 2.90
CA LEU A 8 19.24 -25.21 1.87
C LEU A 8 17.84 -25.04 2.47
N THR A 9 17.57 -25.71 3.58
CA THR A 9 16.28 -25.60 4.29
C THR A 9 16.10 -24.25 5.00
N VAL A 10 17.18 -23.68 5.53
CA VAL A 10 17.15 -22.35 6.15
C VAL A 10 16.97 -21.24 5.10
N LEU A 11 17.52 -21.41 3.89
CA LEU A 11 17.33 -20.44 2.79
C LEU A 11 15.90 -20.42 2.26
N LEU A 12 15.19 -21.56 2.33
CA LEU A 12 13.78 -21.67 1.90
C LEU A 12 12.80 -21.02 2.90
N LEU A 13 13.18 -20.89 4.18
CA LEU A 13 12.34 -20.27 5.21
C LEU A 13 12.37 -18.72 5.20
N LEU A 14 13.38 -18.12 4.56
CA LEU A 14 13.52 -16.66 4.44
C LEU A 14 12.77 -16.06 3.23
N SER A 15 12.26 -16.89 2.33
CA SER A 15 11.53 -16.43 1.14
C SER A 15 10.02 -16.25 1.34
N GLY A 16 9.49 -16.44 2.57
CA GLY A 16 8.06 -16.47 2.85
C GLY A 16 7.33 -15.14 3.00
N THR A 17 8.01 -13.99 2.93
CA THR A 17 7.40 -12.73 3.40
C THR A 17 7.11 -11.67 2.33
N ALA A 18 7.33 -11.97 1.05
CA ALA A 18 7.13 -11.00 -0.05
C ALA A 18 5.86 -11.24 -0.89
N PHE A 19 4.94 -12.09 -0.43
CA PHE A 19 3.83 -12.55 -1.28
C PHE A 19 2.58 -11.66 -1.26
N ALA A 20 2.38 -10.89 -0.21
CA ALA A 20 1.13 -10.15 0.00
C ALA A 20 0.80 -9.14 -1.11
N GLN A 21 1.81 -8.56 -1.74
CA GLN A 21 1.66 -7.54 -2.79
C GLN A 21 2.00 -8.05 -4.19
N ARG A 22 2.30 -9.35 -4.34
CA ARG A 22 2.59 -9.93 -5.65
C ARG A 22 1.38 -9.81 -6.56
N GLY A 23 1.62 -9.43 -7.81
CA GLY A 23 0.58 -9.24 -8.81
C GLY A 23 -0.03 -7.83 -8.85
N LEU A 24 0.33 -6.94 -7.91
CA LEU A 24 -0.07 -5.54 -7.99
C LEU A 24 0.94 -4.73 -8.81
N ASN A 25 0.42 -3.88 -9.70
CA ASN A 25 1.24 -2.96 -10.49
C ASN A 25 1.95 -1.94 -9.59
N CYS A 26 1.27 -1.44 -8.56
CA CYS A 26 1.84 -0.52 -7.57
C CYS A 26 2.91 -1.15 -6.67
N ASN A 27 3.12 -2.46 -6.72
CA ASN A 27 4.24 -3.12 -6.03
C ASN A 27 5.60 -2.54 -6.44
N ALA A 28 5.73 -2.04 -7.67
CA ALA A 28 6.92 -1.33 -8.14
C ALA A 28 7.25 -0.10 -7.27
N VAL A 29 6.22 0.60 -6.77
CA VAL A 29 6.39 1.75 -5.87
C VAL A 29 6.91 1.28 -4.51
N PHE A 30 6.28 0.26 -3.90
CA PHE A 30 6.71 -0.29 -2.61
C PHE A 30 8.13 -0.86 -2.63
N ARG A 31 8.59 -1.33 -3.80
CA ARG A 31 9.94 -1.87 -3.99
C ARG A 31 11.00 -0.82 -4.35
N GLY A 32 10.64 0.45 -4.36
CA GLY A 32 11.57 1.53 -4.67
C GLY A 32 12.02 1.59 -6.14
N LYS A 33 11.21 1.06 -7.07
CA LYS A 33 11.53 1.08 -8.51
C LYS A 33 11.05 2.33 -9.22
N VAL A 34 10.10 3.06 -8.64
CA VAL A 34 9.58 4.34 -9.17
C VAL A 34 10.22 5.52 -8.45
N VAL A 35 10.28 5.44 -7.13
CA VAL A 35 10.96 6.40 -6.26
C VAL A 35 12.04 5.64 -5.49
N PRO A 36 13.28 6.12 -5.45
CA PRO A 36 14.35 5.45 -4.71
C PRO A 36 14.01 5.31 -3.22
N PRO A 37 14.36 4.19 -2.57
CA PRO A 37 14.07 3.96 -1.15
C PRO A 37 14.60 5.07 -0.24
N GLN A 38 15.71 5.69 -0.59
CA GLN A 38 16.32 6.81 0.18
C GLN A 38 15.43 8.06 0.21
N ARG A 39 14.48 8.18 -0.71
CA ARG A 39 13.53 9.30 -0.82
C ARG A 39 12.14 8.94 -0.31
N MET A 40 11.97 7.75 0.25
CA MET A 40 10.71 7.28 0.82
C MET A 40 10.80 7.10 2.33
N VAL A 41 9.71 7.43 3.02
CA VAL A 41 9.46 6.96 4.37
C VAL A 41 8.62 5.71 4.27
N THR A 42 9.12 4.59 4.77
CA THR A 42 8.43 3.31 4.74
C THR A 42 8.04 2.90 6.15
N THR A 43 6.79 2.51 6.33
CA THR A 43 6.25 1.95 7.57
C THR A 43 5.69 0.57 7.27
N GLU A 44 6.08 -0.43 8.05
CA GLU A 44 5.55 -1.78 7.95
C GLU A 44 5.21 -2.31 9.34
N VAL A 45 3.97 -2.76 9.53
CA VAL A 45 3.49 -3.33 10.79
C VAL A 45 2.81 -4.66 10.53
N ARG A 46 3.12 -5.66 11.33
CA ARG A 46 2.51 -7.00 11.27
C ARG A 46 1.93 -7.39 12.62
N GLY A 47 0.88 -8.19 12.58
CA GLY A 47 0.31 -8.83 13.76
C GLY A 47 -0.41 -7.85 14.70
N GLY A 48 -0.30 -8.07 16.01
CA GLY A 48 -1.13 -7.45 17.04
C GLY A 48 -1.08 -5.93 17.14
N GLY A 49 -0.06 -5.26 16.58
CA GLY A 49 0.05 -3.81 16.59
C GLY A 49 -1.07 -3.07 15.84
N MET A 50 -1.79 -3.76 14.95
CA MET A 50 -2.91 -3.20 14.17
C MET A 50 -4.26 -3.81 14.53
N ALA A 51 -4.36 -4.63 15.58
CA ALA A 51 -5.59 -5.35 15.95
C ALA A 51 -6.76 -4.43 16.27
N THR A 52 -6.52 -3.26 16.87
CA THR A 52 -7.54 -2.24 17.15
C THR A 52 -8.25 -1.76 15.88
N TYR A 53 -7.58 -1.80 14.74
CA TYR A 53 -8.11 -1.43 13.44
C TYR A 53 -8.62 -2.63 12.63
N LYS A 54 -8.64 -3.83 13.22
CA LYS A 54 -9.01 -5.10 12.56
C LYS A 54 -8.10 -5.41 11.36
N LEU A 55 -6.83 -5.03 11.45
CA LEU A 55 -5.79 -5.25 10.45
C LEU A 55 -4.70 -6.17 11.01
N ASP A 56 -4.18 -7.05 10.16
CA ASP A 56 -3.09 -7.96 10.46
C ASP A 56 -1.77 -7.53 9.82
N TYR A 57 -1.87 -6.74 8.75
CA TYR A 57 -0.73 -6.23 8.01
C TYR A 57 -0.99 -4.84 7.47
N TYR A 58 0.02 -4.00 7.60
CA TYR A 58 0.06 -2.64 7.08
C TYR A 58 1.42 -2.38 6.46
N LYS A 59 1.46 -1.90 5.24
CA LYS A 59 2.66 -1.35 4.63
C LYS A 59 2.32 -0.03 3.96
N GLY A 60 3.04 1.02 4.36
CA GLY A 60 2.88 2.35 3.82
C GLY A 60 4.19 2.93 3.32
N VAL A 61 4.12 3.69 2.25
CA VAL A 61 5.23 4.53 1.76
C VAL A 61 4.72 5.94 1.54
N THR A 62 5.53 6.91 1.93
CA THR A 62 5.27 8.34 1.73
C THR A 62 6.49 8.99 1.11
N PHE A 63 6.31 9.81 0.10
CA PHE A 63 7.38 10.49 -0.61
C PHE A 63 6.88 11.80 -1.25
N GLN A 64 7.83 12.65 -1.63
CA GLN A 64 7.56 13.89 -2.36
C GLN A 64 8.14 13.80 -3.77
N VAL A 65 7.33 14.14 -4.76
CA VAL A 65 7.67 13.99 -6.18
C VAL A 65 7.07 15.12 -7.02
N ASP A 66 7.61 15.29 -8.22
CA ASP A 66 7.03 16.15 -9.24
C ASP A 66 5.71 15.58 -9.81
N THR A 67 5.01 16.38 -10.58
CA THR A 67 3.73 15.99 -11.18
C THR A 67 3.88 14.79 -12.13
N ALA A 68 4.97 14.72 -12.91
CA ALA A 68 5.20 13.60 -13.82
C ALA A 68 5.35 12.28 -13.10
N THR A 69 6.07 12.25 -11.98
CA THR A 69 6.22 11.04 -11.14
C THR A 69 4.92 10.72 -10.41
N ALA A 70 4.19 11.72 -9.91
CA ALA A 70 2.87 11.51 -9.30
C ALA A 70 1.89 10.86 -10.29
N LEU A 71 1.87 11.30 -11.55
CA LEU A 71 1.06 10.68 -12.61
C LEU A 71 1.45 9.22 -12.87
N LYS A 72 2.74 8.89 -12.85
CA LYS A 72 3.21 7.49 -12.99
C LYS A 72 2.70 6.60 -11.84
N VAL A 73 2.79 7.09 -10.61
CA VAL A 73 2.27 6.36 -9.45
C VAL A 73 0.76 6.18 -9.55
N ALA A 74 0.02 7.24 -9.87
CA ALA A 74 -1.42 7.19 -10.07
C ALA A 74 -1.83 6.19 -11.16
N ALA A 75 -1.08 6.11 -12.26
CA ALA A 75 -1.32 5.15 -13.33
C ALA A 75 -1.13 3.69 -12.88
N LEU A 76 -0.14 3.41 -12.05
CA LEU A 76 0.07 2.08 -11.46
C LEU A 76 -1.08 1.69 -10.52
N VAL A 77 -1.56 2.63 -9.70
CA VAL A 77 -2.73 2.41 -8.84
C VAL A 77 -3.98 2.18 -9.68
N ALA A 78 -4.20 3.00 -10.71
CA ALA A 78 -5.33 2.85 -11.63
C ALA A 78 -5.32 1.49 -12.33
N ALA A 79 -4.15 0.97 -12.73
CA ALA A 79 -4.02 -0.37 -13.31
C ALA A 79 -4.45 -1.48 -12.33
N ASP A 80 -4.31 -1.27 -11.04
CA ASP A 80 -4.72 -2.24 -10.01
C ASP A 80 -6.23 -2.21 -9.71
N THR A 81 -6.97 -1.21 -10.23
CA THR A 81 -8.42 -1.12 -10.04
C THR A 81 -9.21 -2.07 -10.95
N GLY A 82 -8.62 -2.57 -12.02
CA GLY A 82 -9.31 -3.36 -13.05
C GLY A 82 -9.95 -4.66 -12.55
N ALA A 83 -9.37 -5.29 -11.52
CA ALA A 83 -9.87 -6.52 -10.90
C ALA A 83 -10.39 -6.29 -9.47
N ALA A 84 -10.59 -5.04 -9.05
CA ALA A 84 -11.05 -4.70 -7.72
C ALA A 84 -12.53 -5.00 -7.53
N ARG A 85 -12.91 -5.32 -6.29
CA ARG A 85 -14.33 -5.50 -5.91
C ARG A 85 -15.06 -4.16 -5.72
N SER A 86 -14.33 -3.16 -5.25
CA SER A 86 -14.85 -1.82 -5.02
C SER A 86 -13.75 -0.79 -5.20
N VAL A 87 -14.08 0.34 -5.78
CA VAL A 87 -13.15 1.43 -6.04
C VAL A 87 -13.84 2.76 -5.73
N GLN A 88 -13.17 3.58 -4.90
CA GLN A 88 -13.52 4.98 -4.65
C GLN A 88 -12.34 5.83 -5.10
N THR A 89 -12.57 6.82 -5.94
CA THR A 89 -11.50 7.69 -6.46
C THR A 89 -11.92 9.15 -6.48
N GLU A 90 -10.93 10.03 -6.36
CA GLU A 90 -11.07 11.47 -6.57
C GLU A 90 -9.99 11.95 -7.55
N MET A 91 -10.35 12.91 -8.37
CA MET A 91 -9.47 13.50 -9.38
C MET A 91 -9.30 15.00 -9.14
N THR A 92 -8.12 15.51 -9.41
CA THR A 92 -7.83 16.94 -9.52
C THR A 92 -7.18 17.17 -10.88
N GLY A 93 -7.96 17.69 -11.84
CA GLY A 93 -7.54 17.73 -13.23
C GLY A 93 -7.33 16.31 -13.77
N GLU A 94 -6.17 16.04 -14.33
CA GLU A 94 -5.79 14.72 -14.87
C GLU A 94 -5.15 13.80 -13.83
N LEU A 95 -4.81 14.32 -12.64
CA LEU A 95 -4.19 13.55 -11.57
C LEU A 95 -5.24 12.95 -10.65
N MET A 96 -5.19 11.64 -10.47
CA MET A 96 -5.92 10.99 -9.38
C MET A 96 -5.27 11.38 -8.05
N THR A 97 -6.06 11.96 -7.15
CA THR A 97 -5.58 12.47 -5.86
C THR A 97 -5.96 11.58 -4.69
N TYR A 98 -6.93 10.69 -4.89
CA TYR A 98 -7.34 9.71 -3.90
C TYR A 98 -7.81 8.42 -4.56
N ALA A 99 -7.51 7.30 -3.96
CA ALA A 99 -8.12 6.02 -4.27
C ALA A 99 -8.20 5.14 -3.02
N LEU A 100 -9.35 4.53 -2.80
CA LEU A 100 -9.55 3.43 -1.87
C LEU A 100 -10.05 2.23 -2.67
N VAL A 101 -9.23 1.20 -2.76
CA VAL A 101 -9.46 0.03 -3.60
C VAL A 101 -9.60 -1.21 -2.73
N GLU A 102 -10.75 -1.84 -2.78
CA GLU A 102 -10.94 -3.18 -2.21
C GLU A 102 -10.54 -4.22 -3.25
N LEU A 103 -9.39 -4.85 -3.03
CA LEU A 103 -8.85 -5.89 -3.90
C LEU A 103 -9.59 -7.21 -3.70
N LYS A 104 -9.38 -8.17 -4.61
CA LYS A 104 -9.87 -9.53 -4.44
C LYS A 104 -9.31 -10.11 -3.13
N PRO A 105 -10.17 -10.63 -2.23
CA PRO A 105 -9.72 -11.17 -0.95
C PRO A 105 -8.92 -12.46 -1.14
N ASP A 106 -8.08 -12.77 -0.16
CA ASP A 106 -7.43 -14.06 -0.02
C ASP A 106 -8.13 -14.84 1.11
N GLY A 107 -9.04 -15.74 0.74
CA GLY A 107 -9.89 -16.41 1.70
C GLY A 107 -10.77 -15.44 2.49
N ARG A 108 -10.58 -15.39 3.81
CA ARG A 108 -11.26 -14.46 4.72
C ARG A 108 -10.54 -13.13 4.89
N ILE A 109 -9.31 -13.06 4.44
CA ILE A 109 -8.48 -11.86 4.56
C ILE A 109 -8.85 -10.89 3.44
N LYS A 110 -9.35 -9.73 3.84
CA LYS A 110 -9.61 -8.61 2.93
C LYS A 110 -8.33 -7.87 2.66
N ARG A 111 -8.19 -7.34 1.46
CA ARG A 111 -7.01 -6.67 0.97
C ARG A 111 -7.40 -5.31 0.40
N TYR A 112 -6.66 -4.27 0.80
CA TYR A 112 -6.96 -2.91 0.38
C TYR A 112 -5.71 -2.21 -0.10
N LEU A 113 -5.91 -1.32 -1.05
CA LEU A 113 -4.92 -0.37 -1.53
C LEU A 113 -5.48 1.04 -1.34
N CYS A 114 -4.73 1.88 -0.63
CA CYS A 114 -5.11 3.27 -0.40
C CYS A 114 -4.04 4.17 -0.99
N TYR A 115 -4.46 5.16 -1.76
CA TYR A 115 -3.59 6.14 -2.40
C TYR A 115 -4.07 7.54 -2.11
N GLN A 116 -3.14 8.44 -1.83
CA GLN A 116 -3.42 9.85 -1.67
C GLN A 116 -2.26 10.68 -2.22
N ALA A 117 -2.58 11.71 -3.02
CA ALA A 117 -1.66 12.74 -3.44
C ALA A 117 -2.17 14.10 -2.99
N ARG A 118 -1.37 14.83 -2.23
CA ARG A 118 -1.69 16.19 -1.75
C ARG A 118 -0.67 17.18 -2.30
N PRO A 119 -1.09 18.38 -2.72
CA PRO A 119 -0.18 19.44 -3.09
C PRO A 119 0.75 19.80 -1.91
N SER A 120 2.03 20.01 -2.21
CA SER A 120 3.06 20.45 -1.27
C SER A 120 3.94 21.49 -1.98
N GLY A 121 3.45 22.73 -2.07
CA GLY A 121 4.06 23.74 -2.92
C GLY A 121 4.02 23.33 -4.40
N PRO A 122 5.16 23.35 -5.12
CA PRO A 122 5.22 22.98 -6.55
C PRO A 122 5.27 21.47 -6.79
N ILE A 123 5.28 20.66 -5.73
CA ILE A 123 5.41 19.21 -5.78
C ILE A 123 4.21 18.52 -5.10
N TRP A 124 4.19 17.19 -5.14
CA TRP A 124 3.15 16.37 -4.55
C TRP A 124 3.70 15.51 -3.44
N LYS A 125 3.02 15.51 -2.29
CA LYS A 125 3.22 14.50 -1.24
C LYS A 125 2.29 13.33 -1.52
N VAL A 126 2.87 12.17 -1.81
CA VAL A 126 2.15 10.94 -2.14
C VAL A 126 2.27 9.95 -1.00
N THR A 127 1.16 9.35 -0.63
CA THR A 127 1.07 8.25 0.32
C THR A 127 0.38 7.07 -0.35
N LEU A 128 1.01 5.90 -0.27
CA LEU A 128 0.48 4.65 -0.79
C LEU A 128 0.49 3.62 0.34
N LEU A 129 -0.67 3.02 0.62
CA LEU A 129 -0.85 2.05 1.69
C LEU A 129 -1.38 0.74 1.13
N TYR A 130 -0.84 -0.38 1.62
CA TYR A 130 -1.39 -1.70 1.43
C TYR A 130 -1.79 -2.29 2.78
N LEU A 131 -3.01 -2.79 2.89
CA LEU A 131 -3.62 -3.25 4.13
C LEU A 131 -4.20 -4.65 3.95
N GLU A 132 -4.05 -5.50 4.97
CA GLU A 132 -4.71 -6.80 5.05
C GLU A 132 -5.35 -6.99 6.42
N GLY A 133 -6.51 -7.63 6.45
CA GLY A 133 -7.20 -7.98 7.68
C GLY A 133 -8.67 -8.29 7.47
N ILE A 134 -9.44 -8.22 8.55
CA ILE A 134 -10.88 -8.42 8.53
C ILE A 134 -11.68 -7.09 8.53
N ALA A 135 -10.98 -5.96 8.55
CA ALA A 135 -11.60 -4.63 8.47
C ALA A 135 -12.49 -4.50 7.24
N THR A 136 -13.63 -3.83 7.39
CA THR A 136 -14.53 -3.46 6.29
C THR A 136 -14.13 -2.11 5.70
N LEU A 137 -14.69 -1.74 4.53
CA LEU A 137 -14.54 -0.39 3.98
C LEU A 137 -15.02 0.69 4.95
N GLU A 138 -16.09 0.42 5.68
CA GLU A 138 -16.61 1.34 6.71
C GLU A 138 -15.63 1.52 7.87
N ASP A 139 -15.01 0.43 8.34
CA ASP A 139 -13.95 0.50 9.35
C ASP A 139 -12.78 1.38 8.88
N LEU A 140 -12.35 1.23 7.63
CA LEU A 140 -11.26 2.02 7.05
C LEU A 140 -11.64 3.48 6.87
N ASN A 141 -12.82 3.78 6.37
CA ASN A 141 -13.31 5.15 6.22
C ASN A 141 -13.37 5.85 7.58
N SER A 142 -13.83 5.16 8.62
CA SER A 142 -13.86 5.67 10.00
C SER A 142 -12.46 5.93 10.56
N MET A 143 -11.50 5.07 10.26
CA MET A 143 -10.09 5.22 10.65
C MET A 143 -9.47 6.47 10.01
N PHE A 144 -9.66 6.65 8.70
CA PHE A 144 -9.09 7.79 7.97
C PHE A 144 -9.74 9.12 8.39
N ALA A 145 -11.05 9.16 8.61
CA ALA A 145 -11.74 10.36 9.11
C ALA A 145 -11.20 10.82 10.46
N LYS A 146 -10.86 9.89 11.36
CA LYS A 146 -10.25 10.21 12.68
C LYS A 146 -8.82 10.75 12.55
N GLN A 147 -8.08 10.34 11.53
CA GLN A 147 -6.73 10.86 11.30
C GLN A 147 -6.75 12.30 10.80
N GLU A 148 -7.64 12.64 9.88
CA GLU A 148 -7.80 14.02 9.39
C GLU A 148 -8.16 15.02 10.50
N THR A 149 -8.91 14.58 11.51
CA THR A 149 -9.30 15.42 12.66
C THR A 149 -8.13 15.69 13.60
N LYS A 150 -7.10 14.83 13.64
CA LYS A 150 -5.92 15.02 14.51
C LYS A 150 -4.83 15.90 13.90
N GLU A 151 -4.86 16.12 12.59
CA GLU A 151 -3.89 16.96 11.88
C GLU A 151 -4.31 18.43 11.77
N LYS A 152 -5.49 18.80 12.27
CA LYS A 152 -5.99 20.18 12.39
C LYS A 152 -5.79 20.70 13.81
#